data_65411b0246c94624e2af181fc2d127f0
#
_entry.id   65411b0246c94624e2af181fc2d127f0
#
_cell.length_a   1.000
_cell.length_b   1.000
_cell.length_c   1.000
_cell.angle_alpha   90.00
_cell.angle_beta   90.00
_cell.angle_gamma   90.00
#
_symmetry.space_group_name_H-M   'P 1'
#
loop_
_entity.id
_entity.type
_entity.pdbx_description
1 polymer ?
#
loop_
_entity_poly.entity_id
_entity_poly.type
_entity_poly.pdbx_seq_one_letter_code
_entity_poly.pdbx_strand_id
1 'polypeptide(L)'
;VKGIRKNWQGLWKWGMMFLGMLMMCSAKEDLWVTVYYGVPVWKETTTTLFCASDAKAYDTEAHNVWATHACVPTDPSPQEIELRNVTENFNMWKNNMVEQMQEDVISLWDQSMKPCVKLTPLCVTLECTDANLTRPNNTSTGNGTSQDTNSTQSHGPKVIEKGEVKNCSFNVSTIEGSRWHKEYALFYKLDVVPIDDNENSNNNSNSRKYILINCNTSVVTQACPKVSFEPIPIHYCAPAGFAILKCKDKNFNGTGPCKNVSTVQCTHGIKPVVSTQLLLNGSLAEEEVMIRSENFSNNAKTIIVQLNEAVVINCTRPSNNTRKGIHMGPGRAFYATGAIVGDIRQAHCNLSRADWNNTLRKIAIKLRKQFGENKTIAFNSSSGGDPETVMYSFNCGGEFFYCNTTGLFNSTWNGTEEXRNITEGELITLQCRIKQIVNMWQRVGKAIYAPPIRGQINCSSNITGLLLTRDGGSNNDTNGTEVFRPGGGDMRDNWRSELYKYKVVTIEPLGVAPTTAKRRVVQREKRAITLGALFLG
;
A
#
# COMPACT_ATOMS: atom_id res chain seq x y z
N VAL A 1 -86.71 48.78 -12.61
CA VAL A 1 -85.85 49.05 -11.45
C VAL A 1 -85.60 47.75 -10.61
N LYS A 2 -85.33 46.59 -11.23
CA LYS A 2 -85.10 45.32 -10.53
C LYS A 2 -83.71 44.70 -10.84
N GLY A 3 -82.82 45.42 -11.46
CA GLY A 3 -81.57 44.83 -11.91
C GLY A 3 -80.27 45.27 -11.16
N ILE A 4 -80.34 46.22 -10.24
CA ILE A 4 -79.14 46.82 -9.65
C ILE A 4 -78.81 46.26 -8.26
N ARG A 5 -79.70 45.54 -7.64
CA ARG A 5 -79.45 45.04 -6.28
C ARG A 5 -78.61 43.75 -6.20
N LYS A 6 -78.40 43.03 -7.26
CA LYS A 6 -77.63 41.77 -7.19
C LYS A 6 -76.13 41.93 -7.35
N ASN A 7 -75.69 43.05 -7.86
CA ASN A 7 -74.21 43.25 -8.06
C ASN A 7 -73.53 43.85 -6.84
N TRP A 8 -74.25 44.44 -5.91
CA TRP A 8 -73.61 45.06 -4.74
C TRP A 8 -73.19 44.00 -3.68
N GLN A 9 -73.91 42.88 -3.58
CA GLN A 9 -73.50 41.82 -2.65
C GLN A 9 -72.29 41.06 -3.10
N GLY A 10 -72.08 40.98 -4.43
CA GLY A 10 -70.86 40.38 -5.00
C GLY A 10 -69.63 41.27 -4.80
N LEU A 11 -69.78 42.59 -5.01
CA LEU A 11 -68.72 43.53 -4.80
C LEU A 11 -68.29 43.64 -3.33
N TRP A 12 -69.23 43.53 -2.40
CA TRP A 12 -68.92 43.57 -0.96
C TRP A 12 -68.16 42.31 -0.53
N LYS A 13 -68.53 41.13 -1.05
CA LYS A 13 -67.81 39.91 -0.78
C LYS A 13 -66.38 39.94 -1.37
N TRP A 14 -66.22 40.47 -2.57
CA TRP A 14 -64.89 40.64 -3.19
C TRP A 14 -64.08 41.72 -2.44
N GLY A 15 -64.68 42.82 -2.04
CA GLY A 15 -64.05 43.86 -1.26
C GLY A 15 -63.57 43.34 0.10
N MET A 16 -64.38 42.56 0.80
CA MET A 16 -63.98 41.98 2.10
C MET A 16 -62.91 40.89 1.92
N MET A 17 -62.95 40.13 0.82
CA MET A 17 -61.94 39.12 0.53
C MET A 17 -60.60 39.80 0.19
N PHE A 18 -60.65 40.91 -0.57
CA PHE A 18 -59.46 41.71 -0.87
C PHE A 18 -58.92 42.41 0.37
N LEU A 19 -59.77 42.94 1.26
CA LEU A 19 -59.33 43.54 2.50
C LEU A 19 -58.73 42.47 3.44
N GLY A 20 -59.31 41.27 3.49
CA GLY A 20 -58.77 40.16 4.26
C GLY A 20 -57.43 39.68 3.69
N MET A 21 -57.30 39.67 2.35
CA MET A 21 -56.02 39.32 1.71
C MET A 21 -54.95 40.42 1.91
N LEU A 22 -55.38 41.69 1.89
CA LEU A 22 -54.49 42.82 2.19
C LEU A 22 -54.09 42.86 3.66
N MET A 23 -55.00 42.48 4.57
CA MET A 23 -54.63 42.37 6.00
C MET A 23 -53.71 41.18 6.26
N MET A 24 -53.79 40.09 5.50
CA MET A 24 -52.82 38.99 5.61
C MET A 24 -51.45 39.33 5.02
N CYS A 25 -51.40 40.28 4.06
CA CYS A 25 -50.12 40.76 3.51
C CYS A 25 -49.46 41.85 4.32
N SER A 26 -50.13 42.38 5.35
CA SER A 26 -49.62 43.53 6.13
C SER A 26 -48.92 43.15 7.42
N ALA A 27 -48.79 41.85 7.72
CA ALA A 27 -47.96 41.43 8.84
C ALA A 27 -46.55 41.13 8.34
N LYS A 28 -45.83 42.16 7.93
CA LYS A 28 -44.39 42.08 7.86
C LYS A 28 -43.87 42.06 9.29
N GLU A 29 -43.88 40.91 9.89
CA GLU A 29 -43.06 40.71 11.07
C GLU A 29 -41.62 40.84 10.59
N ASP A 30 -40.92 41.83 11.12
CA ASP A 30 -39.48 41.96 10.84
C ASP A 30 -38.81 40.68 11.30
N LEU A 31 -38.35 39.91 10.34
CA LEU A 31 -37.65 38.67 10.64
C LEU A 31 -36.20 39.00 10.93
N TRP A 32 -35.79 38.80 12.18
CA TRP A 32 -34.42 38.97 12.60
C TRP A 32 -33.66 37.65 12.44
N VAL A 33 -32.39 37.73 12.15
CA VAL A 33 -31.53 36.55 12.06
C VAL A 33 -30.49 36.66 13.18
N THR A 34 -30.47 35.63 14.04
CA THR A 34 -29.44 35.51 15.06
C THR A 34 -28.29 34.73 14.46
N VAL A 35 -27.09 35.28 14.56
CA VAL A 35 -25.88 34.63 14.09
C VAL A 35 -25.15 34.07 15.31
N TYR A 36 -24.92 32.76 15.30
CA TYR A 36 -24.18 32.05 16.32
C TYR A 36 -22.78 31.78 15.80
N TYR A 37 -21.77 32.16 16.56
CA TYR A 37 -20.37 31.90 16.20
C TYR A 37 -19.80 30.80 17.10
N GLY A 38 -19.03 29.90 16.51
CA GLY A 38 -18.43 28.75 17.22
C GLY A 38 -19.34 27.54 17.32
N VAL A 39 -20.31 27.41 16.40
CA VAL A 39 -21.20 26.24 16.34
C VAL A 39 -20.37 25.04 15.89
N PRO A 40 -20.51 23.87 16.55
CA PRO A 40 -19.74 22.67 16.15
C PRO A 40 -20.38 21.99 14.94
N VAL A 41 -20.29 22.61 13.78
CA VAL A 41 -20.85 22.14 12.52
C VAL A 41 -19.68 21.93 11.54
N TRP A 42 -19.72 20.82 10.83
CA TRP A 42 -18.70 20.51 9.83
C TRP A 42 -19.34 19.89 8.60
N LYS A 43 -18.59 19.88 7.51
CA LYS A 43 -18.99 19.34 6.21
C LYS A 43 -17.80 18.56 5.64
N GLU A 44 -18.09 17.41 5.04
CA GLU A 44 -17.04 16.63 4.37
C GLU A 44 -16.44 17.45 3.22
N THR A 45 -15.11 17.43 3.12
CA THR A 45 -14.39 18.21 2.13
C THR A 45 -13.06 17.54 1.78
N THR A 46 -12.44 18.05 0.73
CA THR A 46 -11.08 17.68 0.38
C THR A 46 -10.18 18.90 0.53
N THR A 47 -9.02 18.71 1.12
CA THR A 47 -8.02 19.75 1.27
C THR A 47 -6.63 19.13 1.23
N THR A 48 -5.63 19.96 1.02
CA THR A 48 -4.24 19.50 1.07
C THR A 48 -3.83 19.37 2.55
N LEU A 49 -3.57 18.14 2.96
CA LEU A 49 -3.05 17.82 4.29
C LEU A 49 -1.54 18.03 4.29
N PHE A 50 -0.99 18.32 5.47
CA PHE A 50 0.46 18.34 5.62
C PHE A 50 0.90 17.11 6.40
N CYS A 51 2.19 16.77 6.29
CA CYS A 51 2.74 15.62 6.99
C CYS A 51 3.53 16.06 8.22
N ALA A 52 3.56 15.19 9.22
CA ALA A 52 4.41 15.29 10.39
C ALA A 52 5.17 13.98 10.57
N SER A 53 6.42 14.05 11.01
CA SER A 53 7.23 12.87 11.26
C SER A 53 8.25 13.12 12.36
N ASP A 54 8.77 12.05 12.92
CA ASP A 54 9.84 12.08 13.91
C ASP A 54 11.25 12.02 13.27
N ALA A 55 11.34 12.40 12.00
CA ALA A 55 12.62 12.41 11.29
C ALA A 55 13.64 13.29 12.00
N LYS A 56 14.83 12.73 12.19
CA LYS A 56 15.93 13.43 12.86
C LYS A 56 16.82 14.06 11.80
N ALA A 57 16.95 15.38 11.85
CA ALA A 57 17.68 16.16 10.84
C ALA A 57 19.16 15.78 10.77
N TYR A 58 19.71 15.22 11.83
CA TYR A 58 21.13 14.80 11.87
C TYR A 58 21.34 13.36 11.40
N ASP A 59 20.27 12.63 11.14
CA ASP A 59 20.35 11.26 10.65
C ASP A 59 20.48 11.29 9.13
N THR A 60 21.60 10.79 8.62
CA THR A 60 21.94 10.88 7.19
C THR A 60 21.20 9.87 6.31
N GLU A 61 20.36 9.03 6.90
CA GLU A 61 19.51 8.13 6.11
C GLU A 61 18.51 8.92 5.27
N ALA A 62 18.31 8.49 4.05
CA ALA A 62 17.59 9.26 3.05
C ALA A 62 16.12 9.46 3.35
N HIS A 63 15.45 8.50 4.02
CA HIS A 63 14.07 8.69 4.45
C HIS A 63 13.96 9.83 5.46
N ASN A 64 14.92 9.91 6.37
CA ASN A 64 14.97 11.01 7.32
C ASN A 64 15.21 12.34 6.60
N VAL A 65 16.05 12.35 5.56
CA VAL A 65 16.31 13.56 4.76
C VAL A 65 15.01 14.05 4.11
N TRP A 66 14.26 13.16 3.46
CA TRP A 66 13.01 13.55 2.82
C TRP A 66 12.00 14.08 3.85
N ALA A 67 11.79 13.35 4.92
CA ALA A 67 10.82 13.73 5.96
C ALA A 67 11.24 15.03 6.66
N THR A 68 12.53 15.28 6.80
CA THR A 68 13.04 16.54 7.36
C THR A 68 12.70 17.73 6.45
N HIS A 69 12.75 17.54 5.14
CA HIS A 69 12.42 18.61 4.19
C HIS A 69 10.92 18.79 3.95
N ALA A 70 10.14 17.71 3.98
CA ALA A 70 8.75 17.72 3.57
C ALA A 70 7.76 17.76 4.74
N CYS A 71 8.17 17.29 5.93
CA CYS A 71 7.27 17.14 7.07
C CYS A 71 7.70 18.01 8.24
N VAL A 72 6.73 18.44 9.04
CA VAL A 72 6.97 19.11 10.30
C VAL A 72 7.23 18.08 11.41
N PRO A 73 7.87 18.46 12.52
CA PRO A 73 8.02 17.53 13.66
C PRO A 73 6.65 17.14 14.23
N THR A 74 6.55 15.90 14.73
CA THR A 74 5.31 15.44 15.36
C THR A 74 5.08 16.15 16.69
N ASP A 75 3.79 16.36 17.01
CA ASP A 75 3.38 16.91 18.29
C ASP A 75 3.69 15.87 19.40
N PRO A 76 4.46 16.23 20.43
CA PRO A 76 4.73 15.31 21.53
C PRO A 76 3.50 14.98 22.37
N SER A 77 2.44 15.80 22.29
CA SER A 77 1.19 15.61 23.03
C SER A 77 0.01 15.65 22.09
N PRO A 78 -0.19 14.62 21.25
CA PRO A 78 -1.30 14.61 20.31
C PRO A 78 -2.63 14.60 21.05
N GLN A 79 -3.51 15.52 20.67
CA GLN A 79 -4.82 15.65 21.30
C GLN A 79 -5.87 14.88 20.49
N GLU A 80 -6.71 14.15 21.19
CA GLU A 80 -7.87 13.47 20.63
C GLU A 80 -9.07 13.82 21.49
N ILE A 81 -10.10 14.37 20.87
CA ILE A 81 -11.31 14.81 21.56
C ILE A 81 -12.47 13.91 21.13
N GLU A 82 -13.04 13.20 22.08
CA GLU A 82 -14.20 12.36 21.84
C GLU A 82 -15.44 13.22 21.61
N LEU A 83 -16.15 12.94 20.51
CA LEU A 83 -17.39 13.65 20.16
C LEU A 83 -18.57 12.84 20.68
N ARG A 84 -19.17 13.34 21.75
CA ARG A 84 -20.28 12.65 22.41
C ARG A 84 -21.57 12.81 21.60
N ASN A 85 -22.33 11.71 21.48
CA ASN A 85 -23.62 11.66 20.79
C ASN A 85 -23.54 12.08 19.32
N VAL A 86 -22.40 11.80 18.67
CA VAL A 86 -22.20 12.07 17.24
C VAL A 86 -22.12 10.75 16.50
N THR A 87 -22.93 10.63 15.45
CA THR A 87 -22.85 9.53 14.47
C THR A 87 -22.44 10.13 13.15
N GLU A 88 -21.38 9.61 12.56
CA GLU A 88 -20.82 10.14 11.31
C GLU A 88 -20.66 9.02 10.30
N ASN A 89 -21.02 9.30 9.05
CA ASN A 89 -20.83 8.36 7.95
C ASN A 89 -19.42 8.45 7.41
N PHE A 90 -18.79 7.29 7.20
CA PHE A 90 -17.46 7.16 6.62
C PHE A 90 -17.56 6.29 5.36
N ASN A 91 -16.67 6.52 4.42
CA ASN A 91 -16.50 5.65 3.26
C ASN A 91 -15.02 5.58 2.89
N MET A 92 -14.36 4.49 3.26
CA MET A 92 -12.94 4.29 3.01
C MET A 92 -12.60 4.21 1.52
N TRP A 93 -13.58 3.84 0.68
CA TRP A 93 -13.38 3.64 -0.76
C TRP A 93 -13.41 4.95 -1.54
N LYS A 94 -13.98 6.00 -0.95
CA LYS A 94 -14.06 7.36 -1.53
C LYS A 94 -13.32 8.38 -0.67
N ASN A 95 -12.27 7.96 0.01
CA ASN A 95 -11.48 8.81 0.91
C ASN A 95 -10.33 9.45 0.14
N ASN A 96 -10.37 10.76 -0.02
CA ASN A 96 -9.34 11.50 -0.76
C ASN A 96 -7.98 11.49 -0.08
N MET A 97 -7.92 11.17 1.22
CA MET A 97 -6.64 11.02 1.93
C MET A 97 -5.77 9.94 1.28
N VAL A 98 -6.39 8.86 0.77
CA VAL A 98 -5.69 7.76 0.08
C VAL A 98 -5.01 8.28 -1.19
N GLU A 99 -5.75 9.06 -1.99
CA GLU A 99 -5.21 9.63 -3.23
C GLU A 99 -4.04 10.58 -2.94
N GLN A 100 -4.18 11.40 -1.91
CA GLN A 100 -3.13 12.34 -1.52
C GLN A 100 -1.89 11.59 -1.02
N MET A 101 -2.06 10.55 -0.19
CA MET A 101 -0.94 9.74 0.27
C MET A 101 -0.21 9.08 -0.91
N GLN A 102 -0.95 8.57 -1.87
CA GLN A 102 -0.37 7.96 -3.08
C GLN A 102 0.48 8.97 -3.85
N GLU A 103 -0.04 10.18 -4.06
CA GLU A 103 0.70 11.25 -4.73
C GLU A 103 1.94 11.66 -3.95
N ASP A 104 1.83 11.76 -2.63
CA ASP A 104 2.95 12.15 -1.77
C ASP A 104 4.07 11.10 -1.80
N VAL A 105 3.73 9.81 -1.72
CA VAL A 105 4.74 8.74 -1.75
C VAL A 105 5.42 8.68 -3.11
N ILE A 106 4.67 8.84 -4.20
CA ILE A 106 5.24 8.89 -5.56
C ILE A 106 6.18 10.09 -5.70
N SER A 107 5.75 11.26 -5.22
CA SER A 107 6.54 12.49 -5.26
C SER A 107 7.84 12.36 -4.46
N LEU A 108 7.76 11.72 -3.30
CA LEU A 108 8.91 11.41 -2.46
C LEU A 108 9.96 10.61 -3.26
N TRP A 109 9.53 9.55 -3.90
CA TRP A 109 10.41 8.71 -4.69
C TRP A 109 11.01 9.50 -5.86
N ASP A 110 10.21 10.28 -6.58
CA ASP A 110 10.69 11.09 -7.70
C ASP A 110 11.74 12.11 -7.25
N GLN A 111 11.51 12.79 -6.14
CA GLN A 111 12.46 13.78 -5.60
C GLN A 111 13.75 13.11 -5.11
N SER A 112 13.64 11.94 -4.49
CA SER A 112 14.81 11.18 -4.02
C SER A 112 15.68 10.68 -5.17
N MET A 113 15.05 10.35 -6.31
CA MET A 113 15.75 9.79 -7.47
C MET A 113 16.30 10.88 -8.41
N LYS A 114 15.83 12.12 -8.30
CA LYS A 114 16.18 13.19 -9.23
C LYS A 114 17.69 13.46 -9.33
N PRO A 115 18.45 13.52 -8.21
CA PRO A 115 19.91 13.73 -8.27
C PRO A 115 20.71 12.47 -8.58
N CYS A 116 20.06 11.33 -8.79
CA CYS A 116 20.74 10.04 -8.92
C CYS A 116 21.10 9.74 -10.39
N VAL A 117 22.04 8.83 -10.57
CA VAL A 117 22.64 8.52 -11.88
C VAL A 117 21.61 7.81 -12.78
N LYS A 118 21.43 8.33 -13.99
CA LYS A 118 20.62 7.66 -15.03
C LYS A 118 21.47 6.64 -15.75
N LEU A 119 20.92 5.45 -15.98
CA LEU A 119 21.63 4.31 -16.55
C LEU A 119 21.45 4.19 -18.08
N THR A 120 21.07 5.26 -18.77
CA THR A 120 20.91 5.25 -20.23
C THR A 120 22.17 4.74 -20.95
N PRO A 121 23.40 5.06 -20.53
CA PRO A 121 24.59 4.50 -21.17
C PRO A 121 24.76 2.99 -21.04
N LEU A 122 24.00 2.34 -20.13
CA LEU A 122 24.02 0.88 -19.98
C LEU A 122 22.96 0.18 -20.81
N CYS A 123 22.15 0.93 -21.57
CA CYS A 123 21.18 0.34 -22.48
C CYS A 123 21.88 -0.07 -23.79
N VAL A 124 22.78 -1.01 -23.66
CA VAL A 124 23.59 -1.58 -24.72
C VAL A 124 23.38 -3.10 -24.74
N THR A 125 23.81 -3.72 -25.81
CA THR A 125 23.79 -5.18 -25.90
C THR A 125 24.76 -5.77 -24.88
N LEU A 126 24.25 -6.68 -24.07
CA LEU A 126 25.01 -7.45 -23.08
C LEU A 126 25.31 -8.84 -23.65
N GLU A 127 26.54 -9.29 -23.55
CA GLU A 127 26.93 -10.66 -23.86
C GLU A 127 26.97 -11.46 -22.56
N CYS A 128 26.00 -12.33 -22.34
CA CYS A 128 25.82 -13.00 -21.04
C CYS A 128 26.01 -14.51 -21.14
N THR A 129 26.65 -15.04 -20.11
CA THR A 129 26.76 -16.49 -19.85
C THR A 129 26.19 -16.77 -18.47
N ASP A 130 25.93 -18.03 -18.18
CA ASP A 130 25.51 -18.42 -16.83
C ASP A 130 26.69 -18.20 -15.87
N ALA A 131 26.42 -17.56 -14.72
CA ALA A 131 27.45 -17.32 -13.72
C ALA A 131 27.84 -18.64 -13.05
N ASN A 132 29.14 -18.83 -12.86
CA ASN A 132 29.68 -19.96 -12.10
C ASN A 132 29.67 -19.60 -10.61
N LEU A 133 28.66 -20.10 -9.91
CA LEU A 133 28.55 -19.93 -8.46
C LEU A 133 29.17 -21.19 -7.83
N THR A 134 30.45 -21.09 -7.46
CA THR A 134 31.17 -22.22 -6.87
C THR A 134 30.84 -22.37 -5.39
N ARG A 135 30.40 -23.54 -5.01
CA ARG A 135 30.21 -23.91 -3.62
C ARG A 135 31.59 -23.96 -2.94
N PRO A 136 31.78 -23.33 -1.79
CA PRO A 136 33.04 -23.54 -1.06
C PRO A 136 33.17 -25.03 -0.74
N ASN A 137 34.29 -25.62 -1.17
CA ASN A 137 34.59 -27.02 -0.93
C ASN A 137 34.71 -27.29 0.56
N ASN A 138 33.65 -27.74 1.18
CA ASN A 138 33.80 -28.46 2.43
C ASN A 138 34.39 -29.82 2.07
N THR A 139 35.67 -29.96 2.27
CA THR A 139 36.37 -31.22 2.15
C THR A 139 35.84 -32.19 3.21
N SER A 140 34.76 -32.88 2.87
CA SER A 140 34.41 -34.10 3.57
C SER A 140 34.66 -35.24 2.57
N THR A 141 35.75 -35.91 2.77
CA THR A 141 36.11 -37.17 2.07
C THR A 141 34.99 -38.19 2.29
N GLY A 142 34.22 -38.38 1.28
CA GLY A 142 33.22 -39.45 1.27
C GLY A 142 32.92 -39.84 -0.17
N ASN A 143 33.53 -40.92 -0.62
CA ASN A 143 33.15 -41.60 -1.85
C ASN A 143 31.68 -42.03 -1.78
N GLY A 144 30.83 -41.35 -2.51
CA GLY A 144 29.43 -41.71 -2.63
C GLY A 144 28.97 -41.64 -4.07
N THR A 145 28.76 -42.75 -4.68
CA THR A 145 28.09 -42.93 -5.96
C THR A 145 26.72 -42.22 -5.96
N SER A 146 26.54 -41.40 -6.96
CA SER A 146 25.25 -40.73 -7.22
C SER A 146 24.20 -41.75 -7.60
N GLN A 147 23.30 -42.05 -6.70
CA GLN A 147 22.04 -42.71 -7.03
C GLN A 147 20.91 -41.70 -7.01
N ASP A 148 20.27 -41.56 -8.14
CA ASP A 148 19.01 -40.81 -8.25
C ASP A 148 17.95 -41.45 -7.36
N THR A 149 17.71 -40.84 -6.21
CA THR A 149 16.58 -41.25 -5.39
C THR A 149 15.47 -40.20 -5.51
N ASN A 150 14.29 -40.68 -5.82
CA ASN A 150 13.03 -39.98 -5.91
C ASN A 150 12.86 -38.92 -4.81
N SER A 151 12.50 -37.74 -5.27
CA SER A 151 12.34 -36.54 -4.49
C SER A 151 11.22 -36.63 -3.45
N THR A 152 11.57 -36.90 -2.23
CA THR A 152 10.80 -36.38 -1.10
C THR A 152 11.03 -34.88 -1.07
N GLN A 153 9.96 -34.10 -1.11
CA GLN A 153 9.99 -32.66 -1.08
C GLN A 153 10.73 -32.18 0.17
N SER A 154 11.97 -31.74 0.00
CA SER A 154 12.68 -31.06 1.09
C SER A 154 12.09 -29.67 1.26
N HIS A 155 11.53 -29.42 2.42
CA HIS A 155 10.89 -28.13 2.74
C HIS A 155 11.89 -27.01 3.08
N GLY A 156 13.17 -27.19 2.77
CA GLY A 156 14.21 -26.19 3.05
C GLY A 156 14.51 -25.26 1.88
N PRO A 157 15.35 -24.23 2.12
CA PRO A 157 15.72 -23.30 1.06
C PRO A 157 16.57 -23.97 -0.01
N LYS A 158 16.20 -23.73 -1.25
CA LYS A 158 16.88 -24.33 -2.43
C LYS A 158 18.18 -23.59 -2.73
N VAL A 159 19.09 -24.29 -3.41
CA VAL A 159 20.28 -23.67 -3.98
C VAL A 159 19.88 -22.82 -5.19
N ILE A 160 20.60 -21.73 -5.46
CA ILE A 160 20.38 -20.90 -6.65
C ILE A 160 20.57 -21.78 -7.89
N GLU A 161 19.53 -21.86 -8.70
CA GLU A 161 19.54 -22.71 -9.91
C GLU A 161 20.47 -22.11 -10.97
N LYS A 162 21.08 -22.98 -11.77
CA LYS A 162 21.91 -22.58 -12.90
C LYS A 162 21.09 -21.68 -13.84
N GLY A 163 21.63 -20.54 -14.21
CA GLY A 163 20.97 -19.58 -15.08
C GLY A 163 20.20 -18.48 -14.38
N GLU A 164 19.98 -18.57 -13.07
CA GLU A 164 19.31 -17.50 -12.31
C GLU A 164 20.16 -16.23 -12.19
N VAL A 165 21.49 -16.38 -12.24
CA VAL A 165 22.44 -15.27 -12.25
C VAL A 165 23.24 -15.34 -13.54
N LYS A 166 23.28 -14.24 -14.27
CA LYS A 166 24.02 -14.11 -15.53
C LYS A 166 25.29 -13.29 -15.31
N ASN A 167 26.38 -13.75 -15.88
CA ASN A 167 27.63 -13.00 -15.97
C ASN A 167 27.66 -12.32 -17.33
N CYS A 168 27.53 -10.98 -17.33
CA CYS A 168 27.37 -10.20 -18.56
C CYS A 168 28.57 -9.29 -18.77
N SER A 169 29.04 -9.26 -20.02
CA SER A 169 30.06 -8.30 -20.45
C SER A 169 29.43 -7.26 -21.38
N PHE A 170 29.89 -6.03 -21.28
CA PHE A 170 29.39 -4.90 -22.05
C PHE A 170 30.47 -3.84 -22.19
N ASN A 171 30.30 -2.99 -23.20
CA ASN A 171 31.22 -1.90 -23.47
C ASN A 171 30.69 -0.62 -22.86
N VAL A 172 31.52 0.04 -22.07
CA VAL A 172 31.19 1.33 -21.45
C VAL A 172 32.06 2.42 -22.09
N SER A 173 31.42 3.52 -22.49
CA SER A 173 32.14 4.70 -22.96
C SER A 173 32.37 5.67 -21.82
N THR A 174 33.56 6.14 -21.64
CA THR A 174 33.83 7.29 -20.77
C THR A 174 33.64 8.59 -21.60
N ILE A 175 33.21 9.66 -20.93
CA ILE A 175 32.81 10.92 -21.61
C ILE A 175 33.96 11.61 -22.32
N GLU A 176 35.21 11.22 -22.09
CA GLU A 176 36.36 11.76 -22.78
C GLU A 176 36.58 11.19 -24.20
N GLY A 177 35.53 10.67 -24.76
CA GLY A 177 35.25 10.63 -26.18
C GLY A 177 35.87 9.53 -27.03
N SER A 178 36.74 8.66 -26.57
CA SER A 178 37.30 7.70 -27.51
C SER A 178 37.74 6.35 -26.98
N ARG A 179 37.59 6.09 -25.70
CA ARG A 179 37.99 4.77 -25.20
C ARG A 179 36.80 3.99 -24.66
N TRP A 180 36.34 3.04 -25.43
CA TRP A 180 35.48 1.97 -24.98
C TRP A 180 36.31 0.97 -24.20
N HIS A 181 35.85 0.61 -23.02
CA HIS A 181 36.45 -0.51 -22.29
C HIS A 181 35.40 -1.54 -21.97
N LYS A 182 35.81 -2.79 -21.97
CA LYS A 182 34.92 -3.92 -21.69
C LYS A 182 34.84 -4.14 -20.18
N GLU A 183 33.61 -4.22 -19.68
CA GLU A 183 33.32 -4.43 -18.27
C GLU A 183 32.46 -5.66 -18.08
N TYR A 184 32.47 -6.19 -16.87
CA TYR A 184 31.71 -7.38 -16.47
C TYR A 184 30.90 -7.07 -15.22
N ALA A 185 29.69 -7.62 -15.16
CA ALA A 185 28.84 -7.53 -13.98
C ALA A 185 27.91 -8.72 -13.93
N LEU A 186 27.44 -9.06 -12.73
CA LEU A 186 26.43 -10.07 -12.54
C LEU A 186 25.06 -9.42 -12.51
N PHE A 187 24.12 -9.99 -13.23
CA PHE A 187 22.71 -9.59 -13.24
C PHE A 187 21.83 -10.78 -12.92
N TYR A 188 20.73 -10.53 -12.23
CA TYR A 188 19.71 -11.56 -12.05
C TYR A 188 18.95 -11.76 -13.35
N LYS A 189 18.51 -12.99 -13.60
CA LYS A 189 17.78 -13.38 -14.82
C LYS A 189 16.53 -12.51 -15.04
N LEU A 190 15.85 -12.08 -13.97
CA LEU A 190 14.65 -11.24 -14.07
C LEU A 190 14.94 -9.83 -14.59
N ASP A 191 16.20 -9.39 -14.57
CA ASP A 191 16.59 -8.04 -14.98
C ASP A 191 17.06 -7.96 -16.44
N VAL A 192 17.20 -9.08 -17.13
CA VAL A 192 17.70 -9.12 -18.51
C VAL A 192 16.73 -9.88 -19.42
N VAL A 193 16.64 -9.40 -20.66
CA VAL A 193 15.75 -9.96 -21.68
C VAL A 193 16.60 -10.35 -22.90
N PRO A 194 16.44 -11.55 -23.46
CA PRO A 194 17.17 -11.93 -24.67
C PRO A 194 16.71 -11.11 -25.88
N ILE A 195 17.66 -10.78 -26.76
CA ILE A 195 17.39 -9.96 -27.97
C ILE A 195 17.06 -10.85 -29.17
N ASP A 196 17.73 -12.03 -29.29
CA ASP A 196 17.61 -12.91 -30.46
C ASP A 196 16.74 -14.12 -30.14
N ASP A 197 15.58 -14.21 -30.80
CA ASP A 197 14.66 -15.35 -30.71
C ASP A 197 15.00 -16.48 -31.69
N ASN A 198 16.06 -16.36 -32.48
CA ASN A 198 16.43 -17.36 -33.46
C ASN A 198 17.14 -18.54 -32.78
N GLU A 199 16.35 -19.57 -32.45
CA GLU A 199 16.85 -20.82 -31.89
C GLU A 199 17.76 -21.61 -32.86
N ASN A 200 17.86 -21.12 -34.11
CA ASN A 200 18.57 -21.85 -35.18
C ASN A 200 20.03 -21.39 -35.40
N SER A 201 20.58 -20.58 -34.52
CA SER A 201 22.01 -20.27 -34.66
C SER A 201 22.83 -21.39 -34.06
N ASN A 202 23.32 -22.27 -34.92
CA ASN A 202 24.26 -23.37 -34.62
C ASN A 202 25.64 -22.87 -34.18
N ASN A 203 25.68 -21.74 -33.53
CA ASN A 203 26.95 -21.23 -33.02
C ASN A 203 27.24 -21.83 -31.64
N ASN A 204 28.31 -22.59 -31.56
CA ASN A 204 28.86 -23.20 -30.37
C ASN A 204 29.31 -22.16 -29.29
N SER A 205 28.87 -20.89 -29.38
CA SER A 205 29.20 -19.91 -28.37
C SER A 205 28.21 -20.01 -27.20
N ASN A 206 28.72 -20.26 -26.02
CA ASN A 206 27.93 -20.31 -24.77
C ASN A 206 27.37 -18.98 -24.36
N SER A 207 27.63 -17.89 -25.11
CA SER A 207 27.15 -16.55 -24.79
C SER A 207 25.93 -16.18 -25.65
N ARG A 208 24.91 -15.60 -25.01
CA ARG A 208 23.72 -15.08 -25.67
C ARG A 208 23.66 -13.56 -25.46
N LYS A 209 22.95 -12.90 -26.38
CA LYS A 209 22.77 -11.45 -26.34
C LYS A 209 21.53 -11.08 -25.55
N TYR A 210 21.68 -10.15 -24.64
CA TYR A 210 20.61 -9.66 -23.77
C TYR A 210 20.61 -8.13 -23.75
N ILE A 211 19.53 -7.57 -23.26
CA ILE A 211 19.42 -6.15 -22.90
C ILE A 211 18.80 -6.07 -21.51
N LEU A 212 19.11 -5.02 -20.76
CA LEU A 212 18.47 -4.77 -19.48
C LEU A 212 16.98 -4.53 -19.70
N ILE A 213 16.16 -5.11 -18.83
CA ILE A 213 14.71 -4.94 -18.90
C ILE A 213 14.36 -3.44 -18.79
N ASN A 214 13.34 -3.01 -19.51
CA ASN A 214 12.83 -1.63 -19.56
C ASN A 214 13.79 -0.61 -20.21
N CYS A 215 14.93 -0.99 -20.73
CA CYS A 215 15.87 -0.03 -21.35
C CYS A 215 15.29 0.68 -22.57
N ASN A 216 14.46 -0.04 -23.32
CA ASN A 216 13.84 0.52 -24.54
C ASN A 216 12.50 1.22 -24.29
N THR A 217 11.93 1.10 -23.09
CA THR A 217 10.60 1.64 -22.77
C THR A 217 10.63 2.69 -21.67
N SER A 218 11.71 2.74 -20.86
CA SER A 218 11.75 3.56 -19.67
C SER A 218 13.13 4.15 -19.44
N VAL A 219 13.16 5.27 -18.74
CA VAL A 219 14.41 5.81 -18.17
C VAL A 219 14.70 5.05 -16.89
N VAL A 220 15.81 4.32 -16.84
CA VAL A 220 16.24 3.60 -15.65
C VAL A 220 17.18 4.50 -14.87
N THR A 221 16.84 4.77 -13.61
CA THR A 221 17.65 5.58 -12.69
C THR A 221 18.16 4.68 -11.57
N GLN A 222 19.46 4.68 -11.36
CA GLN A 222 20.05 3.97 -10.22
C GLN A 222 19.70 4.72 -8.93
N ALA A 223 19.12 4.04 -7.94
CA ALA A 223 18.90 4.63 -6.63
C ALA A 223 20.25 5.04 -6.04
N CYS A 224 20.32 6.26 -5.51
CA CYS A 224 21.58 6.76 -4.91
C CYS A 224 21.97 5.83 -3.75
N PRO A 225 23.25 5.43 -3.64
CA PRO A 225 23.65 4.49 -2.58
C PRO A 225 23.42 4.99 -1.17
N LYS A 226 23.27 6.30 -0.99
CA LYS A 226 22.95 6.93 0.30
C LYS A 226 21.47 6.90 0.64
N VAL A 227 20.60 6.53 -0.32
CA VAL A 227 19.14 6.51 -0.13
C VAL A 227 18.74 5.20 0.53
N SER A 228 18.15 5.30 1.71
CA SER A 228 17.54 4.16 2.39
C SER A 228 16.08 4.04 1.96
N PHE A 229 15.60 2.81 1.75
CA PHE A 229 14.20 2.53 1.42
C PHE A 229 13.40 2.09 2.64
N GLU A 230 13.95 2.25 3.84
CA GLU A 230 13.26 1.87 5.07
C GLU A 230 12.18 2.89 5.41
N PRO A 231 10.89 2.49 5.44
CA PRO A 231 9.82 3.45 5.70
C PRO A 231 9.81 3.92 7.16
N ILE A 232 9.53 5.21 7.35
CA ILE A 232 9.35 5.82 8.67
C ILE A 232 7.88 6.21 8.84
N PRO A 233 7.36 6.24 10.08
CA PRO A 233 5.97 6.65 10.30
C PRO A 233 5.72 8.09 9.86
N ILE A 234 4.65 8.30 9.09
CA ILE A 234 4.21 9.61 8.62
C ILE A 234 2.81 9.84 9.15
N HIS A 235 2.59 11.01 9.75
CA HIS A 235 1.27 11.46 10.21
C HIS A 235 0.73 12.47 9.20
N TYR A 236 -0.54 12.32 8.83
CA TYR A 236 -1.24 13.30 7.99
C TYR A 236 -2.06 14.19 8.89
N CYS A 237 -1.91 15.51 8.72
CA CYS A 237 -2.47 16.51 9.60
C CYS A 237 -3.33 17.50 8.83
N ALA A 238 -4.41 17.93 9.46
CA ALA A 238 -5.34 18.91 8.88
C ALA A 238 -4.81 20.32 9.10
N PRO A 239 -4.91 21.19 8.07
CA PRO A 239 -4.57 22.60 8.25
C PRO A 239 -5.65 23.34 9.03
N ALA A 240 -5.38 24.59 9.40
CA ALA A 240 -6.34 25.43 10.13
C ALA A 240 -7.66 25.56 9.37
N GLY A 241 -8.76 25.49 10.07
CA GLY A 241 -10.12 25.51 9.50
C GLY A 241 -10.65 24.14 9.12
N PHE A 242 -9.83 23.09 9.23
CA PHE A 242 -10.19 21.71 8.92
C PHE A 242 -9.92 20.81 10.12
N ALA A 243 -10.54 19.66 10.11
CA ALA A 243 -10.34 18.65 11.15
C ALA A 243 -10.35 17.26 10.53
N ILE A 244 -9.74 16.32 11.23
CA ILE A 244 -9.81 14.90 10.87
C ILE A 244 -10.71 14.22 11.89
N LEU A 245 -11.76 13.55 11.40
CA LEU A 245 -12.61 12.70 12.22
C LEU A 245 -12.08 11.28 12.17
N LYS A 246 -12.09 10.62 13.32
CA LYS A 246 -11.60 9.25 13.47
C LYS A 246 -12.72 8.37 13.99
N CYS A 247 -13.01 7.29 13.27
CA CYS A 247 -13.96 6.28 13.72
C CYS A 247 -13.26 5.33 14.70
N LYS A 248 -13.83 5.21 15.89
CA LYS A 248 -13.30 4.38 16.96
C LYS A 248 -14.10 3.10 17.17
N ASP A 249 -15.10 2.83 16.34
CA ASP A 249 -15.83 1.56 16.41
C ASP A 249 -14.88 0.41 16.09
N LYS A 250 -14.77 -0.55 17.00
CA LYS A 250 -13.80 -1.66 16.90
C LYS A 250 -14.06 -2.58 15.72
N ASN A 251 -15.34 -2.74 15.37
CA ASN A 251 -15.76 -3.62 14.28
C ASN A 251 -16.27 -2.82 13.07
N PHE A 252 -15.68 -1.64 12.82
CA PHE A 252 -16.08 -0.80 11.69
C PHE A 252 -15.67 -1.46 10.38
N ASN A 253 -16.66 -1.63 9.49
CA ASN A 253 -16.46 -2.32 8.20
C ASN A 253 -15.95 -1.40 7.08
N GLY A 254 -15.66 -0.14 7.36
CA GLY A 254 -15.12 0.82 6.38
C GLY A 254 -16.14 1.74 5.75
N THR A 255 -17.43 1.40 5.77
CA THR A 255 -18.50 2.20 5.16
C THR A 255 -19.69 2.32 6.09
N GLY A 256 -20.40 3.45 6.00
CA GLY A 256 -21.61 3.65 6.75
C GLY A 256 -21.40 4.39 8.07
N PRO A 257 -22.41 4.35 8.96
CA PRO A 257 -22.36 5.14 10.19
C PRO A 257 -21.39 4.57 11.22
N CYS A 258 -20.64 5.47 11.84
CA CYS A 258 -19.78 5.19 12.98
C CYS A 258 -20.34 5.93 14.19
N LYS A 259 -20.52 5.22 15.31
CA LYS A 259 -21.18 5.76 16.51
C LYS A 259 -20.17 6.33 17.52
N ASN A 260 -18.93 5.89 17.49
CA ASN A 260 -17.90 6.36 18.39
C ASN A 260 -16.87 7.13 17.57
N VAL A 261 -17.04 8.45 17.50
CA VAL A 261 -16.25 9.34 16.66
C VAL A 261 -15.43 10.26 17.56
N SER A 262 -14.18 10.48 17.19
CA SER A 262 -13.34 11.49 17.81
C SER A 262 -12.78 12.40 16.73
N THR A 263 -12.29 13.57 17.15
CA THR A 263 -11.56 14.47 16.28
C THR A 263 -10.09 14.48 16.67
N VAL A 264 -9.23 14.43 15.65
CA VAL A 264 -7.79 14.48 15.82
C VAL A 264 -7.23 15.56 14.89
N GLN A 265 -6.09 16.13 15.23
CA GLN A 265 -5.37 17.02 14.33
C GLN A 265 -4.60 16.22 13.27
N CYS A 266 -4.03 15.08 13.68
CA CYS A 266 -3.22 14.23 12.81
C CYS A 266 -3.64 12.76 12.94
N THR A 267 -3.39 11.99 11.89
CA THR A 267 -3.54 10.53 11.94
C THR A 267 -2.45 9.93 12.83
N HIS A 268 -2.60 8.65 13.15
CA HIS A 268 -1.49 7.89 13.74
C HIS A 268 -0.33 7.79 12.73
N GLY A 269 0.83 7.37 13.18
CA GLY A 269 1.99 7.19 12.30
C GLY A 269 1.79 6.00 11.37
N ILE A 270 1.77 6.27 10.07
CA ILE A 270 1.57 5.27 9.03
C ILE A 270 2.89 5.07 8.30
N LYS A 271 3.42 3.86 8.35
CA LYS A 271 4.62 3.51 7.58
C LYS A 271 4.20 3.25 6.12
N PRO A 272 4.78 3.98 5.15
CA PRO A 272 4.42 3.77 3.73
C PRO A 272 5.13 2.54 3.16
N VAL A 273 4.78 1.37 3.67
CA VAL A 273 5.37 0.10 3.24
C VAL A 273 4.79 -0.30 1.89
N VAL A 274 5.66 -0.49 0.91
CA VAL A 274 5.29 -0.91 -0.43
C VAL A 274 5.41 -2.43 -0.52
N SER A 275 4.29 -3.11 -0.64
CA SER A 275 4.25 -4.58 -0.75
C SER A 275 3.04 -5.00 -1.57
N THR A 276 3.05 -6.23 -2.05
CA THR A 276 1.90 -6.85 -2.72
C THR A 276 1.49 -8.10 -1.96
N GLN A 277 0.23 -8.48 -2.07
CA GLN A 277 -0.38 -9.66 -1.48
C GLN A 277 -0.51 -9.60 0.04
N LEU A 278 0.59 -9.34 0.75
CA LEU A 278 0.61 -9.25 2.21
C LEU A 278 0.87 -7.80 2.63
N LEU A 279 0.12 -7.34 3.63
CA LEU A 279 0.31 -6.01 4.21
C LEU A 279 1.22 -6.14 5.42
N LEU A 280 2.29 -5.35 5.43
CA LEU A 280 3.36 -5.46 6.43
C LEU A 280 3.36 -4.27 7.37
N ASN A 281 3.62 -4.54 8.64
CA ASN A 281 3.91 -3.54 9.68
C ASN A 281 2.79 -2.49 9.82
N GLY A 282 1.55 -2.91 9.55
CA GLY A 282 0.37 -2.05 9.68
C GLY A 282 -0.34 -2.22 11.02
N SER A 283 -1.54 -1.67 11.10
CA SER A 283 -2.38 -1.73 12.30
C SER A 283 -3.14 -3.05 12.37
N LEU A 284 -3.30 -3.57 13.58
CA LEU A 284 -4.08 -4.78 13.85
C LEU A 284 -5.49 -4.41 14.29
N ALA A 285 -6.45 -5.28 14.01
CA ALA A 285 -7.80 -5.16 14.52
C ALA A 285 -7.82 -5.49 16.03
N GLU A 286 -8.70 -4.81 16.78
CA GLU A 286 -8.73 -4.94 18.23
C GLU A 286 -9.37 -6.24 18.72
N GLU A 287 -10.39 -6.74 18.04
CA GLU A 287 -11.18 -7.90 18.49
C GLU A 287 -11.03 -9.11 17.58
N GLU A 288 -11.55 -9.03 16.38
CA GLU A 288 -11.54 -10.14 15.43
C GLU A 288 -10.99 -9.69 14.07
N VAL A 289 -10.63 -10.64 13.24
CA VAL A 289 -10.21 -10.36 11.86
C VAL A 289 -11.32 -9.58 11.15
N MET A 290 -10.96 -8.52 10.45
CA MET A 290 -11.88 -7.70 9.68
C MET A 290 -11.64 -7.91 8.18
N ILE A 291 -12.73 -7.99 7.43
CA ILE A 291 -12.68 -8.00 5.97
C ILE A 291 -13.44 -6.79 5.44
N ARG A 292 -12.87 -6.12 4.46
CA ARG A 292 -13.46 -4.91 3.88
C ARG A 292 -13.40 -4.97 2.36
N SER A 293 -14.51 -4.63 1.70
CA SER A 293 -14.57 -4.50 0.25
C SER A 293 -15.55 -3.40 -0.12
N GLU A 294 -15.32 -2.74 -1.23
CA GLU A 294 -16.24 -1.76 -1.77
C GLU A 294 -17.60 -2.40 -2.09
N ASN A 295 -17.56 -3.62 -2.61
CA ASN A 295 -18.76 -4.38 -2.92
C ASN A 295 -18.43 -5.88 -2.94
N PHE A 296 -18.87 -6.61 -1.93
CA PHE A 296 -18.60 -8.05 -1.82
C PHE A 296 -19.27 -8.87 -2.93
N SER A 297 -20.34 -8.36 -3.52
CA SER A 297 -21.01 -9.05 -4.63
C SER A 297 -20.21 -8.96 -5.93
N ASN A 298 -19.38 -7.94 -6.07
CA ASN A 298 -18.56 -7.73 -7.26
C ASN A 298 -17.19 -8.37 -7.04
N ASN A 299 -16.90 -9.46 -7.77
CA ASN A 299 -15.63 -10.18 -7.61
C ASN A 299 -14.42 -9.40 -8.15
N ALA A 300 -14.63 -8.32 -8.90
CA ALA A 300 -13.55 -7.44 -9.37
C ALA A 300 -13.00 -6.54 -8.26
N LYS A 301 -13.76 -6.38 -7.16
CA LYS A 301 -13.33 -5.50 -6.07
C LYS A 301 -12.44 -6.24 -5.08
N THR A 302 -11.32 -5.62 -4.75
CA THR A 302 -10.35 -6.16 -3.80
C THR A 302 -10.97 -6.28 -2.41
N ILE A 303 -10.67 -7.37 -1.73
CA ILE A 303 -10.99 -7.57 -0.32
C ILE A 303 -9.74 -7.29 0.49
N ILE A 304 -9.83 -6.32 1.39
CA ILE A 304 -8.74 -5.98 2.31
C ILE A 304 -9.03 -6.70 3.63
N VAL A 305 -8.10 -7.56 4.03
CA VAL A 305 -8.17 -8.31 5.28
C VAL A 305 -7.27 -7.63 6.30
N GLN A 306 -7.81 -7.33 7.48
CA GLN A 306 -7.04 -6.83 8.62
C GLN A 306 -7.00 -7.90 9.70
N LEU A 307 -5.80 -8.32 10.08
CA LEU A 307 -5.60 -9.35 11.09
C LEU A 307 -5.72 -8.77 12.50
N ASN A 308 -6.11 -9.61 13.44
CA ASN A 308 -6.12 -9.25 14.86
C ASN A 308 -4.84 -9.67 15.59
N GLU A 309 -4.06 -10.54 14.97
CA GLU A 309 -2.76 -10.98 15.49
C GLU A 309 -1.77 -11.00 14.34
N ALA A 310 -0.59 -10.45 14.57
CA ALA A 310 0.45 -10.40 13.54
C ALA A 310 1.11 -11.77 13.37
N VAL A 311 1.43 -12.11 12.13
CA VAL A 311 2.26 -13.28 11.81
C VAL A 311 3.64 -12.78 11.43
N VAL A 312 4.66 -13.24 12.14
CA VAL A 312 6.04 -12.82 11.89
C VAL A 312 6.57 -13.55 10.65
N ILE A 313 7.16 -12.80 9.74
CA ILE A 313 7.82 -13.35 8.56
C ILE A 313 9.28 -12.88 8.56
N ASN A 314 10.20 -13.84 8.49
CA ASN A 314 11.64 -13.61 8.52
C ASN A 314 12.23 -13.96 7.16
N CYS A 315 12.84 -12.98 6.50
CA CYS A 315 13.38 -13.13 5.16
C CYS A 315 14.88 -12.92 5.16
N THR A 316 15.57 -13.68 4.32
CA THR A 316 17.03 -13.63 4.23
C THR A 316 17.50 -13.83 2.80
N ARG A 317 18.58 -13.12 2.46
CA ARG A 317 19.44 -13.44 1.32
C ARG A 317 20.76 -13.92 1.91
N PRO A 318 20.98 -15.25 1.93
CA PRO A 318 22.15 -15.78 2.65
C PRO A 318 23.46 -15.57 1.92
N SER A 319 23.43 -15.27 0.62
CA SER A 319 24.64 -15.04 -0.17
C SER A 319 25.35 -13.73 0.22
N ASN A 320 26.66 -13.77 0.18
CA ASN A 320 27.49 -12.60 0.41
C ASN A 320 27.79 -11.94 -0.95
N ASN A 321 27.01 -10.92 -1.28
CA ASN A 321 27.20 -10.19 -2.54
C ASN A 321 28.27 -9.11 -2.37
N THR A 322 29.14 -8.99 -3.37
CA THR A 322 30.09 -7.89 -3.46
C THR A 322 29.57 -6.83 -4.42
N ARG A 323 29.93 -5.58 -4.15
CA ARG A 323 29.53 -4.46 -4.99
C ARG A 323 30.74 -3.89 -5.71
N LYS A 324 30.62 -3.76 -7.02
CA LYS A 324 31.64 -3.23 -7.92
C LYS A 324 31.17 -1.90 -8.49
N GLY A 325 32.00 -0.85 -8.41
CA GLY A 325 31.70 0.43 -9.04
C GLY A 325 32.29 0.49 -10.44
N ILE A 326 31.48 0.80 -11.43
CA ILE A 326 31.89 0.96 -12.82
C ILE A 326 31.73 2.45 -13.17
N HIS A 327 32.83 3.12 -13.51
CA HIS A 327 32.80 4.53 -13.84
C HIS A 327 32.12 4.76 -15.20
N MET A 328 31.16 5.69 -15.22
CA MET A 328 30.39 6.03 -16.41
C MET A 328 30.56 7.52 -16.81
N GLY A 329 31.55 8.17 -16.24
CA GLY A 329 31.82 9.59 -16.46
C GLY A 329 32.15 10.31 -15.17
N PRO A 330 32.48 11.60 -15.22
CA PRO A 330 32.88 12.36 -14.03
C PRO A 330 31.77 12.34 -12.97
N GLY A 331 32.11 11.86 -11.78
CA GLY A 331 31.21 11.77 -10.65
C GLY A 331 30.07 10.77 -10.81
N ARG A 332 30.09 9.94 -11.85
CA ARG A 332 29.02 8.97 -12.11
C ARG A 332 29.57 7.56 -12.09
N ALA A 333 29.02 6.72 -11.22
CA ALA A 333 29.39 5.32 -11.11
C ALA A 333 28.13 4.45 -11.09
N PHE A 334 28.17 3.37 -11.86
CA PHE A 334 27.18 2.31 -11.81
C PHE A 334 27.65 1.27 -10.80
N TYR A 335 26.80 0.96 -9.84
CA TYR A 335 27.12 -0.05 -8.83
C TYR A 335 26.49 -1.37 -9.23
N ALA A 336 27.33 -2.32 -9.58
CA ALA A 336 26.93 -3.65 -10.05
C ALA A 336 27.33 -4.72 -9.05
N THR A 337 26.68 -5.88 -9.13
CA THR A 337 27.12 -7.06 -8.40
C THR A 337 28.41 -7.58 -9.03
N GLY A 338 29.49 -7.62 -8.24
CA GLY A 338 30.79 -8.09 -8.71
C GLY A 338 30.92 -9.60 -8.61
N ALA A 339 30.54 -10.16 -7.45
CA ALA A 339 30.60 -11.60 -7.20
C ALA A 339 29.57 -11.97 -6.13
N ILE A 340 29.12 -13.21 -6.20
CA ILE A 340 28.27 -13.84 -5.18
C ILE A 340 29.10 -14.98 -4.58
N VAL A 341 29.42 -14.86 -3.28
CA VAL A 341 30.31 -15.81 -2.61
C VAL A 341 29.63 -16.39 -1.37
N GLY A 342 30.18 -17.49 -0.89
CA GLY A 342 29.70 -18.14 0.33
C GLY A 342 28.47 -18.99 0.10
N ASP A 343 27.44 -18.74 0.89
CA ASP A 343 26.21 -19.54 0.83
C ASP A 343 25.40 -19.17 -0.43
N ILE A 344 25.27 -20.12 -1.34
CA ILE A 344 24.57 -19.96 -2.62
C ILE A 344 23.12 -20.40 -2.56
N ARG A 345 22.55 -20.52 -1.36
CA ARG A 345 21.11 -20.77 -1.24
C ARG A 345 20.31 -19.57 -1.70
N GLN A 346 19.16 -19.84 -2.27
CA GLN A 346 18.24 -18.84 -2.78
C GLN A 346 17.69 -17.99 -1.62
N ALA A 347 17.41 -16.72 -1.90
CA ALA A 347 16.70 -15.86 -0.94
C ALA A 347 15.37 -16.52 -0.57
N HIS A 348 14.97 -16.42 0.67
CA HIS A 348 13.78 -17.10 1.15
C HIS A 348 13.20 -16.40 2.36
N CYS A 349 11.91 -16.68 2.61
CA CYS A 349 11.20 -16.19 3.80
C CYS A 349 10.66 -17.37 4.57
N ASN A 350 10.74 -17.31 5.89
CA ASN A 350 10.23 -18.33 6.81
C ASN A 350 9.16 -17.75 7.71
N LEU A 351 8.09 -18.51 7.90
CA LEU A 351 7.05 -18.16 8.88
C LEU A 351 6.50 -19.45 9.51
N SER A 352 5.90 -19.30 10.68
CA SER A 352 5.31 -20.40 11.43
C SER A 352 4.10 -20.98 10.68
N ARG A 353 4.11 -22.29 10.41
CA ARG A 353 2.98 -22.97 9.79
C ARG A 353 1.74 -22.94 10.67
N ALA A 354 1.93 -23.09 11.96
CA ALA A 354 0.83 -23.09 12.93
C ALA A 354 0.14 -21.74 12.97
N ASP A 355 0.92 -20.65 13.05
CA ASP A 355 0.37 -19.29 13.10
C ASP A 355 -0.35 -18.95 11.79
N TRP A 356 0.24 -19.32 10.66
CA TRP A 356 -0.37 -19.05 9.35
C TRP A 356 -1.69 -19.80 9.17
N ASN A 357 -1.73 -21.09 9.53
CA ASN A 357 -2.95 -21.88 9.42
C ASN A 357 -4.05 -21.35 10.36
N ASN A 358 -3.70 -20.95 11.58
CA ASN A 358 -4.64 -20.32 12.52
C ASN A 358 -5.20 -19.02 11.92
N THR A 359 -4.35 -18.24 11.27
CA THR A 359 -4.75 -17.00 10.61
C THR A 359 -5.72 -17.28 9.46
N LEU A 360 -5.40 -18.23 8.58
CA LEU A 360 -6.28 -18.59 7.46
C LEU A 360 -7.63 -19.13 7.97
N ARG A 361 -7.63 -19.90 9.06
CA ARG A 361 -8.86 -20.39 9.68
C ARG A 361 -9.75 -19.23 10.13
N LYS A 362 -9.18 -18.23 10.81
CA LYS A 362 -9.93 -17.04 11.23
C LYS A 362 -10.51 -16.27 10.02
N ILE A 363 -9.72 -16.12 8.97
CA ILE A 363 -10.14 -15.45 7.74
C ILE A 363 -11.28 -16.24 7.07
N ALA A 364 -11.14 -17.56 6.97
CA ALA A 364 -12.16 -18.41 6.34
C ALA A 364 -13.49 -18.34 7.10
N ILE A 365 -13.45 -18.33 8.43
CA ILE A 365 -14.66 -18.15 9.26
C ILE A 365 -15.35 -16.82 8.92
N LYS A 366 -14.56 -15.76 8.83
CA LYS A 366 -15.10 -14.42 8.52
C LYS A 366 -15.68 -14.35 7.11
N LEU A 367 -15.01 -14.97 6.13
CA LEU A 367 -15.48 -15.04 4.75
C LEU A 367 -16.78 -15.86 4.65
N ARG A 368 -16.89 -16.96 5.41
CA ARG A 368 -18.14 -17.75 5.44
C ARG A 368 -19.29 -16.95 6.02
N LYS A 369 -19.08 -16.16 7.06
CA LYS A 369 -20.11 -15.25 7.59
C LYS A 369 -20.58 -14.25 6.53
N GLN A 370 -19.69 -13.81 5.63
CA GLN A 370 -20.00 -12.83 4.59
C GLN A 370 -20.69 -13.45 3.36
N PHE A 371 -20.18 -14.61 2.90
CA PHE A 371 -20.63 -15.21 1.63
C PHE A 371 -21.63 -16.35 1.80
N GLY A 372 -21.80 -16.83 3.01
CA GLY A 372 -22.74 -17.90 3.36
C GLY A 372 -22.10 -18.96 4.24
N GLU A 373 -22.75 -19.31 5.34
CA GLU A 373 -22.21 -20.24 6.34
C GLU A 373 -22.01 -21.66 5.79
N ASN A 374 -22.78 -22.03 4.77
CA ASN A 374 -22.70 -23.35 4.13
C ASN A 374 -21.64 -23.41 3.01
N LYS A 375 -20.98 -22.27 2.71
CA LYS A 375 -19.98 -22.22 1.65
C LYS A 375 -18.63 -22.79 2.13
N THR A 376 -17.94 -23.45 1.22
CA THR A 376 -16.54 -23.85 1.40
C THR A 376 -15.63 -22.73 0.92
N ILE A 377 -14.65 -22.38 1.71
CA ILE A 377 -13.67 -21.33 1.36
C ILE A 377 -12.38 -22.01 0.91
N ALA A 378 -11.94 -21.73 -0.32
CA ALA A 378 -10.69 -22.24 -0.86
C ALA A 378 -9.73 -21.07 -1.09
N PHE A 379 -8.49 -21.24 -0.66
CA PHE A 379 -7.41 -20.30 -0.98
C PHE A 379 -6.53 -20.96 -2.05
N ASN A 380 -6.34 -20.26 -3.15
CA ASN A 380 -5.47 -20.72 -4.25
C ASN A 380 -4.44 -19.64 -4.57
N SER A 381 -3.35 -20.05 -5.21
CA SER A 381 -2.29 -19.15 -5.63
C SER A 381 -2.81 -18.17 -6.70
N SER A 382 -2.05 -17.10 -6.93
CA SER A 382 -2.38 -16.11 -7.96
C SER A 382 -2.53 -16.79 -9.33
N SER A 383 -3.51 -16.34 -10.11
CA SER A 383 -3.86 -16.95 -11.39
C SER A 383 -2.92 -16.60 -12.54
N GLY A 384 -2.07 -15.59 -12.37
CA GLY A 384 -1.13 -15.14 -13.40
C GLY A 384 -1.04 -13.63 -13.51
N GLY A 385 -0.09 -13.18 -14.29
CA GLY A 385 0.19 -11.76 -14.50
C GLY A 385 1.67 -11.46 -14.37
N ASP A 386 1.99 -10.19 -14.17
CA ASP A 386 3.36 -9.73 -13.98
C ASP A 386 3.92 -10.22 -12.64
N PRO A 387 5.24 -10.43 -12.52
CA PRO A 387 5.82 -10.86 -11.25
C PRO A 387 5.45 -9.96 -10.07
N GLU A 388 5.24 -8.68 -10.32
CA GLU A 388 4.85 -7.69 -9.31
C GLU A 388 3.49 -7.97 -8.67
N THR A 389 2.60 -8.70 -9.35
CA THR A 389 1.26 -9.03 -8.85
C THR A 389 1.10 -10.51 -8.51
N VAL A 390 1.79 -11.38 -9.24
CA VAL A 390 1.71 -12.85 -9.06
C VAL A 390 2.48 -13.29 -7.82
N MET A 391 3.53 -12.55 -7.47
CA MET A 391 4.41 -12.87 -6.36
C MET A 391 4.24 -11.86 -5.23
N TYR A 392 4.59 -12.27 -4.03
CA TYR A 392 4.70 -11.37 -2.90
C TYR A 392 5.99 -10.56 -3.08
N SER A 393 5.84 -9.26 -3.33
CA SER A 393 6.97 -8.37 -3.54
C SER A 393 7.07 -7.38 -2.39
N PHE A 394 8.29 -7.09 -1.96
CA PHE A 394 8.57 -6.15 -0.87
C PHE A 394 10.04 -5.74 -0.91
N ASN A 395 10.38 -4.72 -0.15
CA ASN A 395 11.77 -4.28 0.02
C ASN A 395 12.31 -4.84 1.34
N CYS A 396 13.48 -5.44 1.27
CA CYS A 396 14.15 -6.01 2.44
C CYS A 396 15.61 -5.55 2.43
N GLY A 397 15.96 -4.67 3.36
CA GLY A 397 17.32 -4.17 3.50
C GLY A 397 17.87 -3.42 2.29
N GLY A 398 16.99 -2.87 1.44
CA GLY A 398 17.37 -2.17 0.22
C GLY A 398 17.29 -2.99 -1.06
N GLU A 399 17.01 -4.28 -0.96
CA GLU A 399 16.81 -5.13 -2.14
C GLU A 399 15.34 -5.54 -2.28
N PHE A 400 14.87 -5.69 -3.52
CA PHE A 400 13.49 -6.02 -3.82
C PHE A 400 13.35 -7.54 -3.97
N PHE A 401 12.59 -8.14 -3.06
CA PHE A 401 12.32 -9.57 -3.01
C PHE A 401 11.00 -9.87 -3.71
N TYR A 402 10.95 -10.96 -4.45
CA TYR A 402 9.78 -11.49 -5.13
C TYR A 402 9.63 -12.94 -4.73
N CYS A 403 8.66 -13.24 -3.87
CA CYS A 403 8.52 -14.54 -3.22
C CYS A 403 7.31 -15.29 -3.74
N ASN A 404 7.48 -16.59 -3.99
CA ASN A 404 6.39 -17.47 -4.39
C ASN A 404 5.55 -17.82 -3.17
N THR A 405 4.28 -17.44 -3.19
CA THR A 405 3.35 -17.65 -2.08
C THR A 405 2.43 -18.86 -2.27
N THR A 406 2.72 -19.75 -3.20
CA THR A 406 1.91 -20.96 -3.43
C THR A 406 1.75 -21.80 -2.15
N GLY A 407 2.80 -21.84 -1.32
CA GLY A 407 2.75 -22.56 -0.04
C GLY A 407 1.86 -21.92 1.02
N LEU A 408 1.51 -20.63 0.86
CA LEU A 408 0.61 -19.93 1.77
C LEU A 408 -0.86 -20.06 1.38
N PHE A 409 -1.13 -20.09 0.07
CA PHE A 409 -2.50 -20.06 -0.46
C PHE A 409 -2.80 -21.36 -1.22
N ASN A 410 -2.90 -22.45 -0.46
CA ASN A 410 -3.23 -23.77 -0.99
C ASN A 410 -3.95 -24.56 0.10
N SER A 411 -5.21 -24.17 0.37
CA SER A 411 -5.99 -24.81 1.43
C SER A 411 -7.48 -24.64 1.18
N THR A 412 -8.27 -25.54 1.77
CA THR A 412 -9.73 -25.54 1.66
C THR A 412 -10.34 -25.68 3.06
N TRP A 413 -11.34 -24.86 3.36
CA TRP A 413 -11.94 -24.73 4.69
C TRP A 413 -13.46 -24.91 4.59
N ASN A 414 -13.97 -26.01 5.14
CA ASN A 414 -15.38 -26.40 5.00
C ASN A 414 -16.19 -26.33 6.32
N GLY A 415 -15.60 -25.81 7.37
CA GLY A 415 -16.29 -25.64 8.65
C GLY A 415 -16.24 -26.82 9.60
N THR A 416 -15.89 -28.01 9.10
CA THR A 416 -15.79 -29.22 9.90
C THR A 416 -14.33 -29.59 10.25
N GLU A 417 -13.38 -28.78 9.85
CA GLU A 417 -11.96 -29.09 10.06
C GLU A 417 -11.51 -28.79 11.50
N GLU A 418 -11.28 -29.91 12.20
CA GLU A 418 -10.48 -29.88 13.42
C GLU A 418 -9.00 -29.73 13.06
N UNK A 419 -8.31 -29.06 13.68
CA UNK A 419 -7.10 -28.82 13.52
C UNK A 419 -6.41 -29.91 13.05
N ARG A 420 -6.03 -29.83 12.20
CA ARG A 420 -5.00 -30.79 11.76
C ARG A 420 -3.85 -30.72 12.74
N ASN A 421 -3.43 -31.83 13.22
CA ASN A 421 -2.25 -31.94 14.10
C ASN A 421 -1.03 -31.31 13.41
N ILE A 422 -0.83 -30.02 13.65
CA ILE A 422 0.33 -29.30 13.14
C ILE A 422 1.40 -29.43 14.21
N THR A 423 2.53 -29.99 13.82
CA THR A 423 3.67 -30.10 14.72
C THR A 423 4.17 -28.69 15.05
N GLU A 424 4.26 -28.37 16.32
CA GLU A 424 4.85 -27.09 16.73
C GLU A 424 6.28 -27.00 16.21
N GLY A 425 6.63 -25.80 15.71
CA GLY A 425 7.96 -25.53 15.18
C GLY A 425 8.12 -25.77 13.68
N GLU A 426 7.07 -26.27 13.00
CA GLU A 426 7.14 -26.44 11.56
C GLU A 426 7.07 -25.08 10.83
N LEU A 427 8.01 -24.84 9.92
CA LEU A 427 8.09 -23.59 9.16
C LEU A 427 7.59 -23.76 7.74
N ILE A 428 6.95 -22.72 7.21
CA ILE A 428 6.72 -22.57 5.77
C ILE A 428 7.88 -21.75 5.23
N THR A 429 8.55 -22.28 4.20
CA THR A 429 9.63 -21.58 3.51
C THR A 429 9.15 -21.14 2.13
N LEU A 430 9.16 -19.84 1.89
CA LEU A 430 8.86 -19.24 0.59
C LEU A 430 10.15 -18.99 -0.16
N GLN A 431 10.24 -19.51 -1.39
CA GLN A 431 11.40 -19.27 -2.25
C GLN A 431 11.25 -17.88 -2.90
N CYS A 432 12.31 -17.08 -2.83
CA CYS A 432 12.31 -15.72 -3.32
C CYS A 432 13.37 -15.51 -4.40
N ARG A 433 13.05 -14.63 -5.33
CA ARG A 433 14.00 -14.11 -6.32
C ARG A 433 14.23 -12.64 -6.01
N ILE A 434 15.40 -12.14 -6.42
CA ILE A 434 15.75 -10.74 -6.26
C ILE A 434 15.72 -10.09 -7.64
N LYS A 435 15.14 -8.89 -7.68
CA LYS A 435 15.08 -8.09 -8.89
C LYS A 435 15.66 -6.72 -8.59
N GLN A 436 16.56 -6.24 -9.44
CA GLN A 436 17.21 -4.94 -9.24
C GLN A 436 16.53 -3.84 -10.06
N ILE A 437 15.94 -4.16 -11.21
CA ILE A 437 15.25 -3.18 -12.05
C ILE A 437 13.75 -3.33 -11.80
N VAL A 438 13.15 -2.32 -11.18
CA VAL A 438 11.78 -2.37 -10.67
C VAL A 438 10.99 -1.19 -11.24
N ASN A 439 9.80 -1.48 -11.77
CA ASN A 439 8.81 -0.47 -12.14
C ASN A 439 7.92 -0.20 -10.93
N MET A 440 8.21 0.89 -10.23
CA MET A 440 7.41 1.30 -9.09
C MET A 440 6.10 1.93 -9.56
N TRP A 441 5.01 1.65 -8.83
CA TRP A 441 3.71 2.30 -9.03
C TRP A 441 3.06 2.00 -10.38
N GLN A 442 3.55 1.01 -11.12
CA GLN A 442 3.09 0.67 -12.47
C GLN A 442 3.17 1.87 -13.44
N ARG A 443 4.10 2.79 -13.19
CA ARG A 443 4.25 3.99 -14.02
C ARG A 443 5.03 3.68 -15.31
N VAL A 444 4.45 4.07 -16.42
CA VAL A 444 5.11 3.92 -17.73
C VAL A 444 6.23 4.96 -17.85
N GLY A 445 7.37 4.53 -18.33
CA GLY A 445 8.49 5.42 -18.67
C GLY A 445 9.50 5.65 -17.54
N LYS A 446 9.30 5.11 -16.36
CA LYS A 446 10.26 5.24 -15.24
C LYS A 446 10.50 3.90 -14.56
N ALA A 447 11.77 3.57 -14.37
CA ALA A 447 12.19 2.39 -13.64
C ALA A 447 13.37 2.74 -12.73
N ILE A 448 13.50 1.99 -11.66
CA ILE A 448 14.56 2.17 -10.66
C ILE A 448 15.46 0.94 -10.69
N TYR A 449 16.78 1.17 -10.72
CA TYR A 449 17.75 0.13 -10.46
C TYR A 449 18.21 0.25 -9.00
N ALA A 450 17.97 -0.80 -8.22
CA ALA A 450 18.41 -0.86 -6.83
C ALA A 450 19.86 -1.39 -6.80
N PRO A 451 20.84 -0.58 -6.38
CA PRO A 451 22.22 -1.07 -6.33
C PRO A 451 22.37 -2.22 -5.35
N PRO A 452 23.26 -3.17 -5.61
CA PRO A 452 23.38 -4.34 -4.76
C PRO A 452 23.88 -3.95 -3.36
N ILE A 453 23.31 -4.63 -2.37
CA ILE A 453 23.70 -4.46 -0.97
C ILE A 453 24.78 -5.49 -0.66
N ARG A 454 25.86 -5.04 -0.05
CA ARG A 454 26.99 -5.89 0.34
C ARG A 454 26.60 -6.79 1.51
N GLY A 455 27.16 -7.99 1.51
CA GLY A 455 26.98 -8.93 2.60
C GLY A 455 25.67 -9.70 2.52
N GLN A 456 25.33 -10.31 3.62
CA GLN A 456 24.07 -11.03 3.81
C GLN A 456 22.96 -10.05 4.23
N ILE A 457 21.72 -10.37 3.90
CA ILE A 457 20.58 -9.53 4.28
C ILE A 457 19.61 -10.38 5.09
N ASN A 458 19.16 -9.83 6.21
CA ASN A 458 18.09 -10.39 7.04
C ASN A 458 17.11 -9.28 7.37
N CYS A 459 15.82 -9.57 7.26
CA CYS A 459 14.79 -8.66 7.70
C CYS A 459 13.63 -9.43 8.32
N SER A 460 12.98 -8.81 9.29
CA SER A 460 11.83 -9.37 9.99
C SER A 460 10.68 -8.38 9.88
N SER A 461 9.50 -8.86 9.50
CA SER A 461 8.31 -8.04 9.34
C SER A 461 7.12 -8.73 9.97
N ASN A 462 6.11 -7.94 10.30
CA ASN A 462 4.83 -8.44 10.81
C ASN A 462 3.78 -8.39 9.70
N ILE A 463 3.24 -9.54 9.34
CA ILE A 463 2.08 -9.59 8.44
C ILE A 463 0.88 -9.16 9.26
N THR A 464 0.24 -8.04 8.87
CA THR A 464 -0.90 -7.47 9.58
C THR A 464 -2.18 -7.47 8.73
N GLY A 465 -2.07 -7.84 7.46
CA GLY A 465 -3.21 -7.91 6.57
C GLY A 465 -2.89 -8.61 5.27
N LEU A 466 -3.93 -8.82 4.48
CA LEU A 466 -3.84 -9.46 3.17
C LEU A 466 -4.72 -8.72 2.18
N LEU A 467 -4.33 -8.79 0.91
CA LEU A 467 -5.16 -8.34 -0.20
C LEU A 467 -5.63 -9.57 -0.96
N LEU A 468 -6.94 -9.75 -1.07
CA LEU A 468 -7.54 -10.92 -1.70
C LEU A 468 -8.46 -10.50 -2.84
N THR A 469 -8.54 -11.36 -3.86
CA THR A 469 -9.55 -11.28 -4.93
C THR A 469 -10.33 -12.58 -4.96
N ARG A 470 -11.62 -12.48 -5.27
CA ARG A 470 -12.50 -13.66 -5.36
C ARG A 470 -12.69 -14.04 -6.83
N ASP A 471 -12.63 -15.32 -7.12
CA ASP A 471 -12.89 -15.81 -8.49
C ASP A 471 -14.37 -15.63 -8.83
N GLY A 472 -14.64 -15.16 -10.03
CA GLY A 472 -15.97 -15.08 -10.59
C GLY A 472 -16.33 -16.34 -11.38
N GLY A 473 -17.57 -16.39 -11.84
CA GLY A 473 -18.05 -17.49 -12.66
C GLY A 473 -19.57 -17.58 -12.65
N SER A 474 -20.12 -18.36 -13.58
CA SER A 474 -21.56 -18.58 -13.61
C SER A 474 -22.01 -19.43 -12.42
N ASN A 475 -23.13 -19.04 -11.84
CA ASN A 475 -23.67 -19.57 -10.59
C ASN A 475 -24.12 -21.06 -10.66
N ASN A 476 -23.74 -21.76 -11.71
CA ASN A 476 -24.18 -23.16 -11.91
C ASN A 476 -23.22 -24.19 -11.32
N ASP A 477 -22.13 -23.76 -10.69
CA ASP A 477 -21.29 -24.70 -9.97
C ASP A 477 -21.97 -25.09 -8.65
N THR A 478 -22.47 -26.27 -8.64
CA THR A 478 -23.24 -26.88 -7.57
C THR A 478 -22.42 -27.16 -6.31
N ASN A 479 -21.14 -26.86 -6.31
CA ASN A 479 -20.27 -27.28 -5.21
C ASN A 479 -20.15 -26.28 -4.05
N GLY A 480 -20.79 -25.11 -4.14
CA GLY A 480 -20.81 -24.17 -3.04
C GLY A 480 -19.46 -23.66 -2.57
N THR A 481 -18.42 -23.69 -3.42
CA THR A 481 -17.06 -23.27 -3.07
C THR A 481 -16.79 -21.87 -3.59
N GLU A 482 -16.25 -21.01 -2.72
CA GLU A 482 -15.74 -19.68 -3.08
C GLU A 482 -14.21 -19.72 -3.05
N VAL A 483 -13.57 -19.29 -4.13
CA VAL A 483 -12.12 -19.33 -4.29
C VAL A 483 -11.55 -17.92 -4.12
N PHE A 484 -10.55 -17.78 -3.26
CA PHE A 484 -9.87 -16.52 -2.99
C PHE A 484 -8.38 -16.64 -3.33
N ARG A 485 -7.86 -15.62 -4.01
CA ARG A 485 -6.47 -15.57 -4.44
C ARG A 485 -5.80 -14.29 -3.93
N PRO A 486 -4.50 -14.33 -3.61
CA PRO A 486 -3.80 -13.11 -3.23
C PRO A 486 -3.73 -12.15 -4.42
N GLY A 487 -3.84 -10.87 -4.14
CA GLY A 487 -3.81 -9.81 -5.13
C GLY A 487 -2.90 -8.68 -4.72
N GLY A 488 -3.02 -7.56 -5.40
CA GLY A 488 -2.22 -6.38 -5.11
C GLY A 488 -1.83 -5.65 -6.38
N GLY A 489 -0.91 -4.72 -6.22
CA GLY A 489 -0.39 -3.91 -7.32
C GLY A 489 -0.84 -2.46 -7.25
N ASP A 490 -2.07 -2.20 -6.87
CA ASP A 490 -2.52 -0.83 -6.61
C ASP A 490 -2.19 -0.47 -5.16
N MET A 491 -1.17 0.36 -4.97
CA MET A 491 -0.70 0.73 -3.63
C MET A 491 -1.72 1.54 -2.84
N ARG A 492 -2.74 2.12 -3.50
CA ARG A 492 -3.81 2.82 -2.80
C ARG A 492 -4.55 1.90 -1.84
N ASP A 493 -4.67 0.61 -2.17
CA ASP A 493 -5.29 -0.36 -1.26
C ASP A 493 -4.44 -0.57 0.00
N ASN A 494 -3.11 -0.49 -0.13
CA ASN A 494 -2.23 -0.52 1.05
C ASN A 494 -2.51 0.68 1.96
N TRP A 495 -2.70 1.87 1.38
CA TRP A 495 -2.99 3.08 2.16
C TRP A 495 -4.41 3.05 2.75
N ARG A 496 -5.38 2.48 2.02
CA ARG A 496 -6.75 2.30 2.53
C ARG A 496 -6.78 1.44 3.79
N SER A 497 -5.91 0.46 3.88
CA SER A 497 -5.83 -0.43 5.04
C SER A 497 -5.49 0.32 6.35
N GLU A 498 -4.90 1.51 6.24
CA GLU A 498 -4.54 2.34 7.39
C GLU A 498 -5.43 3.57 7.53
N LEU A 499 -5.89 4.15 6.43
CA LEU A 499 -6.66 5.39 6.42
C LEU A 499 -8.17 5.17 6.48
N TYR A 500 -8.64 3.92 6.60
CA TYR A 500 -10.06 3.57 6.54
C TYR A 500 -10.91 4.25 7.61
N LYS A 501 -10.32 4.58 8.75
CA LYS A 501 -11.02 5.15 9.90
C LYS A 501 -10.97 6.67 9.97
N TYR A 502 -10.40 7.34 8.96
CA TYR A 502 -10.24 8.80 8.98
C TYR A 502 -11.07 9.46 7.89
N LYS A 503 -11.49 10.70 8.17
CA LYS A 503 -12.28 11.53 7.28
C LYS A 503 -11.92 12.99 7.50
N VAL A 504 -11.73 13.76 6.43
CA VAL A 504 -11.42 15.19 6.51
C VAL A 504 -12.71 15.98 6.38
N VAL A 505 -12.88 16.95 7.27
CA VAL A 505 -14.03 17.85 7.26
C VAL A 505 -13.55 19.31 7.36
N THR A 506 -14.35 20.22 6.78
CA THR A 506 -14.16 21.66 7.01
C THR A 506 -15.07 22.07 8.17
N ILE A 507 -14.57 22.94 9.04
CA ILE A 507 -15.33 23.47 10.16
C ILE A 507 -16.09 24.71 9.69
N GLU A 508 -17.40 24.72 9.90
CA GLU A 508 -18.27 25.82 9.55
C GLU A 508 -18.83 26.43 10.86
N PRO A 509 -18.09 27.38 11.49
CA PRO A 509 -18.41 27.81 12.85
C PRO A 509 -19.54 28.82 12.93
N LEU A 510 -20.18 29.20 11.82
CA LEU A 510 -21.28 30.14 11.80
C LEU A 510 -22.60 29.43 11.62
N GLY A 511 -23.50 29.59 12.59
CA GLY A 511 -24.89 29.13 12.48
C GLY A 511 -25.83 30.35 12.43
N VAL A 512 -26.89 30.24 11.67
CA VAL A 512 -27.92 31.25 11.59
C VAL A 512 -29.28 30.63 11.88
N ALA A 513 -30.12 31.39 12.62
CA ALA A 513 -31.46 30.95 12.93
C ALA A 513 -32.40 32.18 12.94
N PRO A 514 -33.62 32.05 12.40
CA PRO A 514 -34.58 33.11 12.46
C PRO A 514 -35.05 33.34 13.90
N THR A 515 -35.25 34.59 14.26
CA THR A 515 -35.71 34.97 15.60
C THR A 515 -36.60 36.18 15.50
N THR A 516 -37.57 36.29 16.42
CA THR A 516 -38.40 37.46 16.59
C THR A 516 -37.79 38.47 17.58
N ALA A 517 -36.68 38.16 18.20
CA ALA A 517 -36.02 39.00 19.17
C ALA A 517 -35.47 40.27 18.52
N LYS A 518 -35.90 41.44 19.02
CA LYS A 518 -35.43 42.75 18.54
C LYS A 518 -34.20 43.25 19.30
N ARG A 519 -33.80 42.54 20.35
CA ARG A 519 -32.70 42.99 21.21
C ARG A 519 -31.48 42.10 21.05
N ARG A 520 -30.35 42.72 20.79
CA ARG A 520 -29.07 42.02 20.68
C ARG A 520 -28.60 41.59 22.07
N VAL A 521 -28.67 40.32 22.37
CA VAL A 521 -28.15 39.75 23.61
C VAL A 521 -26.78 39.15 23.32
N VAL A 522 -25.72 39.75 23.84
CA VAL A 522 -24.39 39.14 23.77
C VAL A 522 -24.24 38.30 25.03
N GLN A 523 -24.49 37.00 24.86
CA GLN A 523 -24.26 36.05 25.94
C GLN A 523 -22.87 35.47 25.78
N ARG A 524 -21.94 35.88 26.64
CA ARG A 524 -20.62 35.26 26.73
C ARG A 524 -20.75 34.01 27.58
N GLU A 525 -21.00 32.91 26.91
CA GLU A 525 -20.80 31.60 27.55
C GLU A 525 -19.31 31.37 27.71
N LYS A 526 -18.90 30.80 28.84
CA LYS A 526 -17.55 30.27 28.98
C LYS A 526 -17.34 29.26 27.86
N ARG A 527 -16.36 29.51 27.01
CA ARG A 527 -16.05 28.63 25.89
C ARG A 527 -15.77 27.22 26.38
N ALA A 528 -16.75 26.36 26.29
CA ALA A 528 -16.45 24.97 26.17
C ALA A 528 -15.55 24.84 24.93
N ILE A 529 -14.50 24.03 25.01
CA ILE A 529 -13.63 23.81 23.87
C ILE A 529 -14.49 23.20 22.77
N THR A 530 -14.86 24.01 21.79
CA THR A 530 -15.60 23.54 20.63
C THR A 530 -14.59 23.05 19.58
N LEU A 531 -15.09 22.21 18.69
CA LEU A 531 -14.29 21.71 17.57
C LEU A 531 -13.64 22.87 16.80
N GLY A 532 -14.41 23.93 16.55
CA GLY A 532 -13.91 25.10 15.84
C GLY A 532 -12.80 25.83 16.60
N ALA A 533 -12.96 25.98 17.92
CA ALA A 533 -11.95 26.66 18.72
C ALA A 533 -10.64 25.89 18.78
N LEU A 534 -10.70 24.58 18.73
CA LEU A 534 -9.51 23.74 18.77
C LEU A 534 -8.65 23.90 17.52
N PHE A 535 -9.29 24.05 16.36
CA PHE A 535 -8.60 24.04 15.07
C PHE A 535 -8.48 25.42 14.40
N LEU A 536 -9.23 26.40 14.88
CA LEU A 536 -9.17 27.76 14.33
C LEU A 536 -8.24 28.69 15.10
N GLY A 537 -7.88 28.30 16.30
CA GLY A 537 -7.00 29.09 17.15
C GLY A 537 -5.54 28.88 16.87
#